data_39f6e3a2ee012cd6b7ff12c505abd820
#
_entry.id   39f6e3a2ee012cd6b7ff12c505abd820
#
_cell.length_a   1.000
_cell.length_b   1.000
_cell.length_c   1.000
_cell.angle_alpha   90.00
_cell.angle_beta   90.00
_cell.angle_gamma   90.00
#
_symmetry.space_group_name_H-M   'P 1'
#
loop_
_entity.id
_entity.type
_entity.pdbx_description
1 polymer ?
#
loop_
_entity_poly.entity_id
_entity_poly.type
_entity_poly.pdbx_seq_one_letter_code
_entity_poly.pdbx_strand_id
1 'polypeptide(L)'
;MTVPVPTPALQPTCECNRMRDHACHARRRQRGASAVEFALVFPLFFMIFYAIVTFSLIFVAQQSLTLAAEEGARAALNYQQAQTVNAALDNRTAAACTAAANLANWLAAKAKCDASWAPCTFDGTMRCVTVTLTYNYQSYPLVPPVPLLDVALPAQLTSSAMVQLNPGYVL
;
A
#
# COMPACT_ATOMS: atom_id res chain seq x y z
N MET A 1 -23.25 -22.56 -77.62
CA MET A 1 -22.80 -21.95 -76.30
C MET A 1 -22.16 -23.09 -75.53
N THR A 2 -20.86 -23.20 -75.61
CA THR A 2 -20.05 -24.22 -74.92
C THR A 2 -19.42 -23.62 -73.69
N VAL A 3 -19.81 -24.15 -72.55
CA VAL A 3 -19.29 -23.76 -71.23
C VAL A 3 -17.90 -24.39 -71.03
N PRO A 4 -16.86 -23.65 -70.68
CA PRO A 4 -15.55 -24.23 -70.41
C PRO A 4 -15.53 -24.91 -69.03
N VAL A 5 -15.01 -26.14 -69.00
CA VAL A 5 -14.74 -26.94 -67.81
C VAL A 5 -13.52 -26.37 -67.10
N PRO A 6 -13.60 -26.16 -65.78
CA PRO A 6 -12.44 -25.70 -65.01
C PRO A 6 -11.40 -26.83 -64.87
N THR A 7 -10.17 -26.55 -65.22
CA THR A 7 -9.02 -27.43 -64.99
C THR A 7 -8.70 -27.53 -63.48
N PRO A 8 -8.43 -28.74 -62.95
CA PRO A 8 -8.05 -28.92 -61.54
C PRO A 8 -6.68 -28.31 -61.30
N ALA A 9 -6.60 -27.39 -60.34
CA ALA A 9 -5.38 -26.82 -59.82
C ALA A 9 -4.46 -27.92 -59.29
N LEU A 10 -3.26 -28.03 -59.85
CA LEU A 10 -2.19 -28.84 -59.32
C LEU A 10 -1.86 -28.39 -57.91
N GLN A 11 -2.18 -29.24 -56.94
CA GLN A 11 -1.69 -29.11 -55.59
C GLN A 11 -0.16 -29.27 -55.61
N PRO A 12 0.59 -28.35 -54.98
CA PRO A 12 2.02 -28.55 -54.87
C PRO A 12 2.23 -29.72 -53.88
N THR A 13 2.69 -30.83 -54.41
CA THR A 13 3.25 -31.93 -53.63
C THR A 13 4.46 -31.40 -52.91
N CYS A 14 4.37 -31.33 -51.61
CA CYS A 14 5.50 -31.04 -50.70
C CYS A 14 6.52 -32.19 -50.86
N GLU A 15 7.44 -32.07 -51.80
CA GLU A 15 8.65 -32.87 -51.82
C GLU A 15 9.52 -32.44 -50.67
N CYS A 16 9.48 -33.22 -49.57
CA CYS A 16 10.30 -33.03 -48.41
C CYS A 16 11.77 -33.29 -48.77
N ASN A 17 12.46 -32.25 -49.21
CA ASN A 17 13.89 -32.32 -49.49
C ASN A 17 14.64 -32.49 -48.15
N ARG A 18 15.42 -33.54 -47.99
CA ARG A 18 16.16 -34.00 -46.79
C ARG A 18 16.91 -32.90 -46.03
N MET A 19 17.24 -31.78 -46.69
CA MET A 19 17.85 -30.60 -46.02
C MET A 19 16.89 -29.71 -45.26
N ARG A 20 15.56 -29.81 -45.48
CA ARG A 20 14.55 -29.01 -44.71
C ARG A 20 14.19 -29.63 -43.37
N ASP A 21 14.35 -30.96 -43.20
CA ASP A 21 14.02 -31.64 -41.96
C ASP A 21 14.91 -31.20 -40.80
N HIS A 22 16.17 -30.90 -41.03
CA HIS A 22 17.08 -30.36 -40.01
C HIS A 22 16.68 -28.95 -39.57
N ALA A 23 16.13 -28.13 -40.44
CA ALA A 23 15.67 -26.80 -40.09
C ALA A 23 14.34 -26.81 -39.32
N CYS A 24 13.43 -27.76 -39.63
CA CYS A 24 12.17 -27.94 -38.89
C CYS A 24 12.41 -28.50 -37.48
N HIS A 25 13.33 -29.44 -37.33
CA HIS A 25 13.69 -29.98 -36.00
C HIS A 25 14.43 -28.95 -35.13
N ALA A 26 15.28 -28.11 -35.70
CA ALA A 26 15.95 -27.05 -34.95
C ALA A 26 14.95 -25.98 -34.44
N ARG A 27 13.94 -25.64 -35.25
CA ARG A 27 12.90 -24.69 -34.84
C ARG A 27 11.98 -25.21 -33.71
N ARG A 28 11.71 -26.52 -33.65
CA ARG A 28 10.95 -27.14 -32.59
C ARG A 28 11.72 -27.17 -31.27
N ARG A 29 13.03 -27.42 -31.28
CA ARG A 29 13.89 -27.41 -30.11
C ARG A 29 14.01 -26.01 -29.51
N GLN A 30 14.09 -24.97 -30.29
CA GLN A 30 14.20 -23.58 -29.80
C GLN A 30 12.92 -23.08 -29.08
N ARG A 31 11.74 -23.56 -29.49
CA ARG A 31 10.49 -23.19 -28.80
C ARG A 31 10.40 -23.75 -27.39
N GLY A 32 10.97 -24.93 -27.13
CA GLY A 32 11.01 -25.53 -25.80
C GLY A 32 11.98 -24.82 -24.85
N ALA A 33 13.18 -24.42 -25.34
CA ALA A 33 14.16 -23.70 -24.54
C ALA A 33 13.64 -22.33 -24.08
N SER A 34 13.06 -21.56 -24.98
CA SER A 34 12.46 -20.26 -24.68
C SER A 34 11.32 -20.34 -23.65
N ALA A 35 10.52 -21.41 -23.67
CA ALA A 35 9.46 -21.63 -22.71
C ALA A 35 10.00 -21.90 -21.29
N VAL A 36 11.12 -22.63 -21.19
CA VAL A 36 11.78 -22.90 -19.90
C VAL A 36 12.42 -21.64 -19.33
N GLU A 37 13.10 -20.84 -20.15
CA GLU A 37 13.66 -19.55 -19.74
C GLU A 37 12.55 -18.62 -19.22
N PHE A 38 11.45 -18.51 -19.95
CA PHE A 38 10.31 -17.72 -19.50
C PHE A 38 9.73 -18.23 -18.18
N ALA A 39 9.58 -19.54 -18.04
CA ALA A 39 9.03 -20.16 -16.82
C ALA A 39 9.89 -19.92 -15.58
N LEU A 40 11.20 -19.71 -15.73
CA LEU A 40 12.12 -19.37 -14.63
C LEU A 40 12.15 -17.86 -14.35
N VAL A 41 12.15 -17.03 -15.39
CA VAL A 41 12.25 -15.57 -15.24
C VAL A 41 10.92 -14.95 -14.79
N PHE A 42 9.79 -15.47 -15.27
CA PHE A 42 8.47 -14.94 -14.97
C PHE A 42 8.13 -14.94 -13.46
N PRO A 43 8.32 -16.02 -12.69
CA PRO A 43 8.07 -16.02 -11.24
C PRO A 43 8.96 -15.02 -10.50
N LEU A 44 10.24 -14.91 -10.88
CA LEU A 44 11.17 -13.96 -10.28
C LEU A 44 10.73 -12.51 -10.54
N PHE A 45 10.37 -12.19 -11.78
CA PHE A 45 9.85 -10.89 -12.15
C PHE A 45 8.56 -10.57 -11.39
N PHE A 46 7.63 -11.52 -11.33
CA PHE A 46 6.37 -11.35 -10.61
C PHE A 46 6.58 -11.11 -9.11
N MET A 47 7.53 -11.81 -8.50
CA MET A 47 7.88 -11.63 -7.08
C MET A 47 8.42 -10.22 -6.81
N ILE A 48 9.31 -9.71 -7.67
CA ILE A 48 9.86 -8.34 -7.55
C ILE A 48 8.74 -7.31 -7.73
N PHE A 49 7.91 -7.48 -8.75
CA PHE A 49 6.78 -6.59 -9.02
C PHE A 49 5.80 -6.55 -7.84
N TYR A 50 5.45 -7.72 -7.32
CA TYR A 50 4.59 -7.84 -6.15
C TYR A 50 5.19 -7.16 -4.91
N ALA A 51 6.48 -7.34 -4.67
CA ALA A 51 7.18 -6.67 -3.57
C ALA A 51 7.10 -5.14 -3.70
N ILE A 52 7.37 -4.60 -4.89
CA ILE A 52 7.28 -3.16 -5.16
C ILE A 52 5.88 -2.62 -4.84
N VAL A 53 4.83 -3.29 -5.33
CA VAL A 53 3.44 -2.88 -5.09
C VAL A 53 3.11 -2.93 -3.60
N THR A 54 3.49 -4.01 -2.91
CA THR A 54 3.22 -4.18 -1.48
C THR A 54 3.89 -3.10 -0.64
N PHE A 55 5.19 -2.85 -0.84
CA PHE A 55 5.91 -1.81 -0.11
C PHE A 55 5.40 -0.41 -0.43
N SER A 56 5.00 -0.15 -1.67
CA SER A 56 4.40 1.13 -2.06
C SER A 56 3.11 1.39 -1.30
N LEU A 57 2.23 0.40 -1.15
CA LEU A 57 0.99 0.53 -0.39
C LEU A 57 1.23 0.72 1.10
N ILE A 58 2.21 0.01 1.68
CA ILE A 58 2.62 0.21 3.08
C ILE A 58 3.14 1.64 3.27
N PHE A 59 3.92 2.15 2.33
CA PHE A 59 4.44 3.52 2.38
C PHE A 59 3.31 4.55 2.31
N VAL A 60 2.34 4.36 1.43
CA VAL A 60 1.15 5.22 1.33
C VAL A 60 0.36 5.20 2.63
N ALA A 61 0.16 4.02 3.23
CA ALA A 61 -0.51 3.89 4.52
C ALA A 61 0.25 4.62 5.64
N GLN A 62 1.56 4.48 5.71
CA GLN A 62 2.40 5.17 6.69
C GLN A 62 2.33 6.68 6.52
N GLN A 63 2.41 7.19 5.29
CA GLN A 63 2.28 8.62 4.99
C GLN A 63 0.89 9.15 5.39
N SER A 64 -0.15 8.39 5.12
CA SER A 64 -1.51 8.75 5.52
C SER A 64 -1.69 8.82 7.03
N LEU A 65 -1.11 7.87 7.78
CA LEU A 65 -1.13 7.90 9.25
C LEU A 65 -0.34 9.10 9.79
N THR A 66 0.79 9.44 9.18
CA THR A 66 1.59 10.60 9.57
C THR A 66 0.80 11.90 9.36
N LEU A 67 0.21 12.06 8.18
CA LEU A 67 -0.61 13.22 7.86
C LEU A 67 -1.83 13.32 8.81
N ALA A 68 -2.46 12.20 9.11
CA ALA A 68 -3.60 12.14 10.02
C ALA A 68 -3.21 12.51 11.46
N ALA A 69 -2.03 12.06 11.94
CA ALA A 69 -1.52 12.43 13.26
C ALA A 69 -1.23 13.94 13.34
N GLU A 70 -0.59 14.51 12.31
CA GLU A 70 -0.30 15.94 12.24
C GLU A 70 -1.56 16.78 12.21
N GLU A 71 -2.56 16.39 11.42
CA GLU A 71 -3.82 17.12 11.34
C GLU A 71 -4.62 16.98 12.65
N GLY A 72 -4.60 15.80 13.28
CA GLY A 72 -5.13 15.61 14.61
C GLY A 72 -4.46 16.55 15.63
N ALA A 73 -3.15 16.64 15.62
CA ALA A 73 -2.41 17.55 16.48
C ALA A 73 -2.77 19.02 16.22
N ARG A 74 -2.94 19.42 14.95
CA ARG A 74 -3.44 20.79 14.60
C ARG A 74 -4.86 21.02 15.09
N ALA A 75 -5.75 20.03 15.00
CA ALA A 75 -7.11 20.12 15.48
C ALA A 75 -7.17 20.32 17.00
N ALA A 76 -6.20 19.80 17.76
CA ALA A 76 -6.08 20.04 19.21
C ALA A 76 -5.80 21.51 19.55
N LEU A 77 -5.28 22.33 18.63
CA LEU A 77 -5.07 23.76 18.83
C LEU A 77 -6.36 24.56 18.79
N ASN A 78 -7.41 24.03 18.17
CA ASN A 78 -8.68 24.73 18.05
C ASN A 78 -9.34 24.88 19.42
N TYR A 79 -9.94 26.06 19.63
CA TYR A 79 -10.68 26.35 20.87
C TYR A 79 -11.82 25.35 21.08
N GLN A 80 -11.93 24.83 22.28
CA GLN A 80 -13.03 23.97 22.73
C GLN A 80 -13.64 24.57 23.98
N GLN A 81 -14.95 24.83 23.95
CA GLN A 81 -15.66 25.38 25.08
C GLN A 81 -15.67 24.41 26.26
N ALA A 82 -15.18 24.86 27.39
CA ALA A 82 -15.16 24.07 28.63
C ALA A 82 -15.14 24.99 29.84
N GLN A 83 -15.53 24.47 31.01
CA GLN A 83 -15.54 25.22 32.28
C GLN A 83 -14.21 25.13 33.04
N THR A 84 -13.39 24.14 32.72
CA THR A 84 -12.07 23.93 33.33
C THR A 84 -10.99 23.63 32.30
N VAL A 85 -9.75 23.95 32.62
CA VAL A 85 -8.60 23.67 31.76
C VAL A 85 -8.50 22.18 31.42
N ASN A 86 -8.70 21.29 32.37
CA ASN A 86 -8.63 19.84 32.11
C ASN A 86 -9.75 19.39 31.17
N ALA A 87 -11.00 19.83 31.39
CA ALA A 87 -12.09 19.52 30.47
C ALA A 87 -11.85 20.08 29.05
N ALA A 88 -11.24 21.27 28.93
CA ALA A 88 -10.87 21.83 27.65
C ALA A 88 -9.78 20.99 26.95
N LEU A 89 -8.80 20.47 27.67
CA LEU A 89 -7.77 19.58 27.13
C LEU A 89 -8.36 18.23 26.71
N ASP A 90 -9.26 17.64 27.49
CA ASP A 90 -9.95 16.40 27.15
C ASP A 90 -10.81 16.56 25.88
N ASN A 91 -11.55 17.68 25.75
CA ASN A 91 -12.30 17.98 24.54
C ASN A 91 -11.40 18.16 23.31
N ARG A 92 -10.22 18.75 23.49
CA ARG A 92 -9.22 18.93 22.41
C ARG A 92 -8.62 17.60 21.96
N THR A 93 -8.31 16.68 22.90
CA THR A 93 -7.83 15.33 22.53
C THR A 93 -8.91 14.54 21.77
N ALA A 94 -10.17 14.64 22.18
CA ALA A 94 -11.29 14.03 21.46
C ALA A 94 -11.47 14.61 20.04
N ALA A 95 -11.41 15.94 19.92
CA ALA A 95 -11.47 16.60 18.61
C ALA A 95 -10.28 16.21 17.71
N ALA A 96 -9.08 16.08 18.28
CA ALA A 96 -7.89 15.63 17.58
C ALA A 96 -8.06 14.22 16.98
N CYS A 97 -8.56 13.27 17.78
CA CYS A 97 -8.83 11.92 17.29
C CYS A 97 -9.94 11.88 16.22
N THR A 98 -10.95 12.74 16.35
CA THR A 98 -12.01 12.84 15.34
C THR A 98 -11.44 13.33 14.00
N ALA A 99 -10.60 14.37 14.00
CA ALA A 99 -9.96 14.88 12.81
C ALA A 99 -9.01 13.85 12.18
N ALA A 100 -8.19 13.21 13.00
CA ALA A 100 -7.26 12.18 12.55
C ALA A 100 -7.98 10.96 11.94
N ALA A 101 -9.06 10.49 12.58
CA ALA A 101 -9.84 9.35 12.08
C ALA A 101 -10.49 9.63 10.72
N ASN A 102 -10.94 10.87 10.48
CA ASN A 102 -11.52 11.26 9.19
C ASN A 102 -10.53 11.13 8.03
N LEU A 103 -9.26 11.48 8.24
CA LEU A 103 -8.20 11.36 7.24
C LEU A 103 -7.73 9.91 7.04
N ALA A 104 -7.69 9.13 8.11
CA ALA A 104 -7.29 7.71 8.06
C ALA A 104 -8.46 6.77 7.68
N ASN A 105 -9.63 7.29 7.35
CA ASN A 105 -10.86 6.49 7.14
C ASN A 105 -10.74 5.46 5.98
N TRP A 106 -9.93 5.75 4.96
CA TRP A 106 -9.69 4.83 3.85
C TRP A 106 -9.01 3.51 4.28
N LEU A 107 -8.36 3.48 5.44
CA LEU A 107 -7.84 2.26 6.09
C LEU A 107 -8.95 1.44 6.77
N ALA A 108 -10.18 1.53 6.25
CA ALA A 108 -11.37 0.81 6.68
C ALA A 108 -11.70 0.99 8.17
N ALA A 109 -11.43 2.16 8.73
CA ALA A 109 -11.62 2.49 10.15
C ALA A 109 -10.88 1.50 11.11
N LYS A 110 -9.80 0.87 10.63
CA LYS A 110 -8.96 -0.04 11.44
C LYS A 110 -7.75 0.67 12.06
N ALA A 111 -7.49 1.91 11.67
CA ALA A 111 -6.55 2.77 12.36
C ALA A 111 -7.16 3.19 13.70
N LYS A 112 -6.42 2.94 14.77
CA LYS A 112 -6.80 3.37 16.13
C LYS A 112 -6.12 4.69 16.43
N CYS A 113 -6.87 5.66 16.93
CA CYS A 113 -6.34 6.90 17.45
C CYS A 113 -6.30 6.85 18.98
N ASP A 114 -5.18 7.26 19.53
CA ASP A 114 -5.00 7.55 20.94
C ASP A 114 -4.44 8.97 21.07
N ALA A 115 -5.13 9.82 21.80
CA ALA A 115 -4.70 11.18 22.05
C ALA A 115 -4.71 11.44 23.56
N SER A 116 -3.58 11.90 24.07
CA SER A 116 -3.39 12.18 25.48
C SER A 116 -2.69 13.52 25.68
N TRP A 117 -2.88 14.11 26.84
CA TRP A 117 -2.17 15.33 27.23
C TRP A 117 -1.39 15.12 28.54
N ALA A 118 -0.23 15.78 28.64
CA ALA A 118 0.63 15.76 29.80
C ALA A 118 1.39 17.08 29.91
N PRO A 119 1.99 17.40 31.08
CA PRO A 119 3.00 18.46 31.15
C PRO A 119 4.12 18.17 30.18
N CYS A 120 4.60 19.20 29.45
CA CYS A 120 5.71 19.02 28.53
C CYS A 120 6.99 18.68 29.27
N THR A 121 7.79 17.77 28.74
CA THR A 121 9.04 17.32 29.38
C THR A 121 10.11 18.42 29.45
N PHE A 122 10.08 19.36 28.50
CA PHE A 122 11.02 20.47 28.41
C PHE A 122 10.53 21.75 29.12
N ASP A 123 9.20 21.88 29.36
CA ASP A 123 8.60 22.99 30.07
C ASP A 123 7.32 22.51 30.80
N GLY A 124 7.41 22.27 32.10
CA GLY A 124 6.31 21.79 32.90
C GLY A 124 5.13 22.76 33.05
N THR A 125 5.29 24.02 32.65
CA THR A 125 4.22 25.03 32.66
C THR A 125 3.28 24.88 31.46
N MET A 126 3.77 24.25 30.38
CA MET A 126 3.03 24.02 29.16
C MET A 126 2.39 22.63 29.16
N ARG A 127 1.35 22.45 28.34
CA ARG A 127 0.68 21.18 28.13
C ARG A 127 0.98 20.66 26.74
N CYS A 128 1.48 19.44 26.66
CA CYS A 128 1.74 18.75 25.40
C CYS A 128 0.60 17.77 25.11
N VAL A 129 -0.04 17.92 23.96
CA VAL A 129 -1.00 16.96 23.43
C VAL A 129 -0.30 16.09 22.42
N THR A 130 -0.29 14.79 22.65
CA THR A 130 0.28 13.79 21.74
C THR A 130 -0.86 12.99 21.11
N VAL A 131 -0.85 12.92 19.78
CA VAL A 131 -1.81 12.14 18.99
C VAL A 131 -1.05 11.01 18.34
N THR A 132 -1.44 9.77 18.60
CA THR A 132 -0.83 8.57 18.07
C THR A 132 -1.85 7.77 17.29
N LEU A 133 -1.54 7.46 16.04
CA LEU A 133 -2.32 6.54 15.22
C LEU A 133 -1.57 5.23 15.06
N THR A 134 -2.32 4.14 15.19
CA THR A 134 -1.80 2.78 15.09
C THR A 134 -2.67 1.97 14.14
N TYR A 135 -2.04 1.31 13.18
CA TYR A 135 -2.69 0.38 12.26
C TYR A 135 -2.04 -0.99 12.35
N ASN A 136 -2.82 -2.01 12.71
CA ASN A 136 -2.34 -3.37 12.80
C ASN A 136 -2.33 -4.00 11.40
N TYR A 137 -1.18 -3.94 10.73
CA TYR A 137 -1.00 -4.46 9.39
C TYR A 137 -1.09 -5.99 9.33
N GLN A 138 -0.61 -6.67 10.37
CA GLN A 138 -0.65 -8.13 10.45
C GLN A 138 -2.08 -8.67 10.50
N SER A 139 -2.99 -7.98 11.22
CA SER A 139 -4.40 -8.37 11.30
C SER A 139 -5.22 -7.94 10.09
N TYR A 140 -4.82 -6.86 9.43
CA TYR A 140 -5.54 -6.26 8.31
C TYR A 140 -4.55 -5.91 7.18
N PRO A 141 -4.00 -6.92 6.49
CA PRO A 141 -3.04 -6.67 5.41
C PRO A 141 -3.74 -5.97 4.24
N LEU A 142 -3.08 -4.96 3.65
CA LEU A 142 -3.58 -4.22 2.48
C LEU A 142 -3.47 -5.04 1.19
N VAL A 143 -2.58 -6.03 1.18
CA VAL A 143 -2.34 -6.93 0.06
C VAL A 143 -2.38 -8.36 0.59
N PRO A 144 -2.93 -9.34 -0.15
CA PRO A 144 -2.93 -10.73 0.28
C PRO A 144 -1.51 -11.20 0.65
N PRO A 145 -1.31 -11.84 1.81
CA PRO A 145 0.01 -12.28 2.22
C PRO A 145 0.53 -13.38 1.29
N VAL A 146 1.77 -13.24 0.82
CA VAL A 146 2.47 -14.26 0.04
C VAL A 146 3.53 -14.90 0.94
N PRO A 147 3.53 -16.25 1.09
CA PRO A 147 4.57 -16.95 1.84
C PRO A 147 5.97 -16.52 1.36
N LEU A 148 6.90 -16.29 2.24
CA LEU A 148 8.24 -15.74 2.06
C LEU A 148 8.35 -14.21 2.21
N LEU A 149 7.33 -13.41 1.87
CA LEU A 149 7.38 -11.95 2.04
C LEU A 149 6.92 -11.52 3.43
N ASP A 150 6.16 -12.33 4.14
CA ASP A 150 5.64 -12.04 5.49
C ASP A 150 6.74 -11.68 6.50
N VAL A 151 7.93 -12.25 6.33
CA VAL A 151 9.09 -11.99 7.22
C VAL A 151 9.59 -10.54 7.10
N ALA A 152 9.39 -9.91 5.95
CA ALA A 152 9.84 -8.55 5.67
C ALA A 152 8.78 -7.48 5.95
N LEU A 153 7.53 -7.87 6.27
CA LEU A 153 6.42 -6.96 6.48
C LEU A 153 6.34 -6.48 7.93
N PRO A 154 6.04 -5.19 8.18
CA PRO A 154 5.85 -4.70 9.53
C PRO A 154 4.56 -5.28 10.14
N ALA A 155 4.60 -5.68 11.41
CA ALA A 155 3.41 -6.13 12.12
C ALA A 155 2.41 -5.00 12.36
N GLN A 156 2.92 -3.76 12.53
CA GLN A 156 2.15 -2.59 12.91
C GLN A 156 2.76 -1.33 12.30
N LEU A 157 1.90 -0.43 11.85
CA LEU A 157 2.28 0.92 11.42
C LEU A 157 1.85 1.90 12.52
N THR A 158 2.75 2.77 12.93
CA THR A 158 2.46 3.75 13.97
C THR A 158 3.00 5.10 13.54
N SER A 159 2.22 6.15 13.79
CA SER A 159 2.64 7.53 13.61
C SER A 159 2.15 8.38 14.77
N SER A 160 2.97 9.34 15.21
CA SER A 160 2.62 10.25 16.30
C SER A 160 3.01 11.68 15.97
N ALA A 161 2.19 12.61 16.41
CA ALA A 161 2.46 14.04 16.34
C ALA A 161 2.15 14.68 17.69
N MET A 162 2.90 15.72 18.05
CA MET A 162 2.73 16.41 19.32
C MET A 162 2.60 17.92 19.09
N VAL A 163 1.71 18.54 19.84
CA VAL A 163 1.55 20.00 19.86
C VAL A 163 1.58 20.51 21.29
N GLN A 164 2.07 21.73 21.44
CA GLN A 164 2.21 22.41 22.70
C GLN A 164 1.11 23.44 22.89
N LEU A 165 0.50 23.46 24.08
CA LEU A 165 -0.56 24.36 24.48
C LEU A 165 -0.14 25.14 25.72
N ASN A 166 -0.37 26.46 25.71
CA ASN A 166 -0.24 27.28 26.89
C ASN A 166 -1.53 27.24 27.70
N PRO A 167 -1.53 26.77 28.97
CA PRO A 167 -2.72 26.66 29.79
C PRO A 167 -3.46 28.00 30.00
N GLY A 168 -2.75 29.11 29.92
CA GLY A 168 -3.34 30.45 30.06
C GLY A 168 -4.27 30.87 28.90
N TYR A 169 -4.21 30.14 27.77
CA TYR A 169 -5.03 30.41 26.56
C TYR A 169 -5.91 29.23 26.16
N VAL A 170 -6.14 28.28 27.04
CA VAL A 170 -6.93 27.07 26.75
C VAL A 170 -8.42 27.31 26.94
N LEU A 171 -8.81 28.20 27.87
CA LEU A 171 -10.18 28.60 28.16
C LEU A 171 -10.62 29.81 27.38
#